data_b8a8247e8d0d103a9eb30ec0b87eff83
#
_entry.id   b8a8247e8d0d103a9eb30ec0b87eff83
#
_cell.length_a   1.000
_cell.length_b   1.000
_cell.length_c   1.000
_cell.angle_alpha   90.00
_cell.angle_beta   90.00
_cell.angle_gamma   90.00
#
_symmetry.space_group_name_H-M   'P 1'
#
loop_
_entity.id
_entity.type
_entity.pdbx_description
1 polymer ?
#
loop_
_entity_poly.entity_id
_entity_poly.type
_entity_poly.pdbx_seq_one_letter_code
_entity_poly.pdbx_strand_id
1 'polypeptide(L)'
;MLSARKMKGYQFRRERPVLNYIADFMCKELQLIVEVDGLTHQWEEVFARDKQKDNDLANAGFTVLRFNDADVLNNMPQVIRIIENKIEDIEKKRVTDK
;
A
#
# COMPACT_ATOMS: atom_id res chain seq x y z
N MET A 1 4.29 -0.04 -14.37
CA MET A 1 3.66 -0.34 -13.09
C MET A 1 4.52 0.14 -11.95
N LEU A 2 4.16 -0.19 -10.73
CA LEU A 2 4.84 0.34 -9.56
C LEU A 2 6.20 -0.30 -9.28
N SER A 3 6.39 -1.56 -9.68
CA SER A 3 7.63 -2.27 -9.40
C SER A 3 8.81 -1.57 -10.08
N ALA A 4 9.90 -1.40 -9.37
CA ALA A 4 11.11 -0.73 -9.83
C ALA A 4 10.86 0.73 -10.23
N ARG A 5 9.69 1.27 -9.93
CA ARG A 5 9.36 2.65 -10.23
C ARG A 5 9.57 3.54 -9.03
N LYS A 6 10.07 4.72 -9.28
CA LYS A 6 10.16 5.74 -8.23
C LYS A 6 8.98 6.68 -8.33
N MET A 7 8.33 6.93 -7.21
CA MET A 7 7.29 7.94 -7.11
C MET A 7 7.77 9.04 -6.19
N LYS A 8 7.80 10.27 -6.68
CA LYS A 8 8.27 11.43 -5.93
C LYS A 8 9.64 11.17 -5.31
N GLY A 9 10.48 10.38 -5.98
CA GLY A 9 11.82 10.06 -5.50
C GLY A 9 11.91 8.84 -4.62
N TYR A 10 10.79 8.21 -4.30
CA TYR A 10 10.76 7.00 -3.47
C TYR A 10 10.64 5.77 -4.33
N GLN A 11 11.33 4.71 -3.93
CA GLN A 11 11.31 3.46 -4.66
C GLN A 11 10.34 2.49 -4.00
N PHE A 12 9.44 1.93 -4.79
CA PHE A 12 8.54 0.86 -4.34
C PHE A 12 9.05 -0.47 -4.84
N ARG A 13 9.10 -1.45 -3.94
CA ARG A 13 9.58 -2.80 -4.26
C ARG A 13 8.43 -3.79 -4.18
N ARG A 14 8.48 -4.78 -5.06
CA ARG A 14 7.43 -5.80 -5.13
C ARG A 14 7.69 -6.93 -4.14
N GLU A 15 6.59 -7.53 -3.68
CA GLU A 15 6.61 -8.79 -2.93
C GLU A 15 7.58 -8.76 -1.77
N ARG A 16 7.40 -7.76 -0.90
CA ARG A 16 8.29 -7.61 0.26
C ARG A 16 7.67 -8.24 1.50
N PRO A 17 8.44 -9.06 2.22
CA PRO A 17 7.94 -9.60 3.48
C PRO A 17 7.87 -8.50 4.55
N VAL A 18 6.74 -8.46 5.23
CA VAL A 18 6.48 -7.53 6.32
C VAL A 18 5.75 -8.28 7.39
N LEU A 19 6.34 -8.43 8.57
CA LEU A 19 5.80 -9.27 9.63
C LEU A 19 5.63 -10.70 9.10
N ASN A 20 4.43 -11.26 9.20
CA ASN A 20 4.12 -12.58 8.67
C ASN A 20 3.43 -12.52 7.31
N TYR A 21 3.47 -11.38 6.66
CA TYR A 21 2.76 -11.14 5.42
C TYR A 21 3.72 -10.77 4.30
N ILE A 22 3.21 -10.81 3.08
CA ILE A 22 3.95 -10.36 1.92
C ILE A 22 3.17 -9.20 1.30
N ALA A 23 3.79 -8.02 1.28
CA ALA A 23 3.19 -6.84 0.68
C ALA A 23 3.38 -6.88 -0.83
N ASP A 24 2.33 -6.54 -1.58
CA ASP A 24 2.44 -6.49 -3.04
C ASP A 24 3.47 -5.46 -3.47
N PHE A 25 3.41 -4.28 -2.89
CA PHE A 25 4.38 -3.21 -3.12
C PHE A 25 4.64 -2.50 -1.80
N MET A 26 5.87 -2.16 -1.55
CA MET A 26 6.23 -1.47 -0.31
C MET A 26 7.33 -0.45 -0.55
N CYS A 27 7.15 0.72 0.07
CA CYS A 27 8.21 1.71 0.21
C CYS A 27 8.65 1.72 1.66
N LYS A 28 9.84 1.21 1.91
CA LYS A 28 10.35 1.09 3.27
C LYS A 28 10.56 2.45 3.94
N GLU A 29 11.05 3.41 3.17
CA GLU A 29 11.32 4.74 3.71
C GLU A 29 10.08 5.43 4.24
N LEU A 30 8.95 5.21 3.55
CA LEU A 30 7.67 5.81 3.94
C LEU A 30 6.85 4.91 4.84
N GLN A 31 7.26 3.66 4.99
CA GLN A 31 6.44 2.64 5.65
C GLN A 31 5.05 2.58 5.01
N LEU A 32 5.03 2.62 3.70
CA LEU A 32 3.81 2.64 2.91
C LEU A 32 3.70 1.36 2.11
N ILE A 33 2.57 0.69 2.25
CA ILE A 33 2.28 -0.55 1.56
C ILE A 33 1.12 -0.31 0.61
N VAL A 34 1.24 -0.82 -0.61
CA VAL A 34 0.17 -0.77 -1.60
C VAL A 34 -0.21 -2.22 -1.93
N GLU A 35 -1.48 -2.52 -1.75
CA GLU A 35 -2.02 -3.85 -2.02
C GLU A 35 -2.98 -3.77 -3.19
N VAL A 36 -2.93 -4.78 -4.05
CA VAL A 36 -3.84 -4.89 -5.19
C VAL A 36 -4.69 -6.14 -4.98
N ASP A 37 -5.99 -5.95 -4.82
CA ASP A 37 -6.91 -7.05 -4.57
C ASP A 37 -7.59 -7.47 -5.86
N GLY A 38 -7.52 -8.77 -6.16
CA GLY A 38 -8.30 -9.31 -7.25
C GLY A 38 -9.71 -9.62 -6.80
N LEU A 39 -10.56 -9.99 -7.76
CA LEU A 39 -11.89 -10.43 -7.44
C LEU A 39 -11.82 -11.79 -6.75
N THR A 40 -12.44 -11.89 -5.60
CA THR A 40 -12.47 -13.13 -4.84
C THR A 40 -13.90 -13.48 -4.49
N HIS A 41 -14.16 -14.75 -4.36
CA HIS A 41 -15.50 -15.26 -4.06
C HIS A 41 -15.66 -15.75 -2.63
N GLN A 42 -14.60 -15.70 -1.84
CA GLN A 42 -14.64 -16.16 -0.45
C GLN A 42 -14.47 -14.97 0.47
N TRP A 43 -15.45 -14.13 0.43
CA TRP A 43 -15.31 -12.80 0.99
C TRP A 43 -15.19 -12.75 2.51
N GLU A 44 -15.94 -13.58 3.21
CA GLU A 44 -15.93 -13.50 4.66
C GLU A 44 -14.58 -13.87 5.25
N GLU A 45 -14.00 -14.97 4.79
CA GLU A 45 -12.69 -15.41 5.28
C GLU A 45 -11.59 -14.44 4.89
N VAL A 46 -11.62 -13.99 3.64
CA VAL A 46 -10.62 -13.04 3.15
C VAL A 46 -10.74 -11.71 3.88
N PHE A 47 -11.98 -11.25 4.10
CA PHE A 47 -12.21 -10.00 4.80
C PHE A 47 -11.65 -10.04 6.23
N ALA A 48 -11.93 -11.11 6.97
CA ALA A 48 -11.43 -11.26 8.34
C ALA A 48 -9.90 -11.30 8.38
N ARG A 49 -9.31 -12.03 7.46
CA ARG A 49 -7.85 -12.15 7.36
C ARG A 49 -7.20 -10.81 7.00
N ASP A 50 -7.80 -10.09 6.06
CA ASP A 50 -7.29 -8.79 5.65
C ASP A 50 -7.39 -7.77 6.76
N LYS A 51 -8.47 -7.82 7.54
CA LYS A 51 -8.64 -6.90 8.65
C LYS A 51 -7.58 -7.13 9.72
N GLN A 52 -7.28 -8.40 10.03
CA GLN A 52 -6.22 -8.73 10.97
C GLN A 52 -4.87 -8.25 10.46
N LYS A 53 -4.61 -8.49 9.20
CA LYS A 53 -3.37 -8.05 8.55
C LYS A 53 -3.24 -6.53 8.62
N ASP A 54 -4.30 -5.80 8.28
CA ASP A 54 -4.26 -4.35 8.28
C ASP A 54 -4.01 -3.80 9.68
N ASN A 55 -4.64 -4.41 10.70
CA ASN A 55 -4.42 -4.01 12.07
C ASN A 55 -2.97 -4.25 12.52
N ASP A 56 -2.43 -5.41 12.18
CA ASP A 56 -1.05 -5.75 12.52
C ASP A 56 -0.08 -4.79 11.87
N LEU A 57 -0.30 -4.47 10.61
CA LEU A 57 0.58 -3.55 9.88
C LEU A 57 0.46 -2.14 10.42
N ALA A 58 -0.75 -1.69 10.73
CA ALA A 58 -0.95 -0.36 11.30
C ALA A 58 -0.26 -0.25 12.67
N ASN A 59 -0.38 -1.28 13.48
CA ASN A 59 0.26 -1.29 14.79
C ASN A 59 1.78 -1.27 14.69
N ALA A 60 2.31 -1.80 13.60
CA ALA A 60 3.75 -1.79 13.34
C ALA A 60 4.23 -0.48 12.69
N GLY A 61 3.33 0.47 12.46
CA GLY A 61 3.69 1.77 11.92
C GLY A 61 3.55 1.90 10.41
N PHE A 62 2.93 0.92 9.76
CA PHE A 62 2.76 0.96 8.31
C PHE A 62 1.43 1.57 7.92
N THR A 63 1.43 2.29 6.79
CA THR A 63 0.22 2.78 6.15
C THR A 63 -0.08 1.86 4.98
N VAL A 64 -1.33 1.42 4.86
CA VAL A 64 -1.73 0.50 3.80
C VAL A 64 -2.74 1.18 2.89
N LEU A 65 -2.47 1.18 1.59
CA LEU A 65 -3.41 1.59 0.56
C LEU A 65 -3.82 0.36 -0.22
N ARG A 66 -5.11 0.24 -0.49
CA ARG A 66 -5.64 -0.93 -1.16
C ARG A 66 -6.44 -0.51 -2.39
N PHE A 67 -6.14 -1.14 -3.51
CA PHE A 67 -6.83 -0.88 -4.78
C PHE A 67 -7.32 -2.19 -5.33
N ASN A 68 -8.41 -2.17 -6.10
CA ASN A 68 -8.80 -3.38 -6.81
C ASN A 68 -8.05 -3.44 -8.13
N ASP A 69 -7.95 -4.66 -8.70
CA ASP A 69 -7.18 -4.87 -9.91
C ASP A 69 -7.78 -4.15 -11.12
N ALA A 70 -9.11 -4.00 -11.16
CA ALA A 70 -9.75 -3.28 -12.23
C ALA A 70 -9.30 -1.82 -12.29
N ASP A 71 -9.17 -1.18 -11.12
CA ASP A 71 -8.68 0.19 -11.07
C ASP A 71 -7.22 0.29 -11.51
N VAL A 72 -6.41 -0.68 -11.13
CA VAL A 72 -5.01 -0.70 -11.54
C VAL A 72 -4.90 -0.85 -13.06
N LEU A 73 -5.74 -1.68 -13.65
CA LEU A 73 -5.71 -1.91 -15.10
C LEU A 73 -6.31 -0.77 -15.89
N ASN A 74 -7.39 -0.16 -15.39
CA ASN A 74 -8.17 0.80 -16.18
C ASN A 74 -8.05 2.24 -15.74
N ASN A 75 -7.61 2.48 -14.49
CA ASN A 75 -7.52 3.83 -13.92
C ASN A 75 -6.17 4.07 -13.26
N MET A 76 -5.09 3.61 -13.90
CA MET A 76 -3.75 3.76 -13.34
C MET A 76 -3.39 5.20 -12.99
N PRO A 77 -3.73 6.21 -13.84
CA PRO A 77 -3.42 7.59 -13.45
C PRO A 77 -4.07 8.01 -12.13
N GLN A 78 -5.29 7.55 -11.87
CA GLN A 78 -5.97 7.84 -10.61
C GLN A 78 -5.30 7.13 -9.45
N VAL A 79 -4.89 5.88 -9.64
CA VAL A 79 -4.18 5.11 -8.62
C VAL A 79 -2.88 5.83 -8.24
N ILE A 80 -2.14 6.25 -9.25
CA ILE A 80 -0.87 6.96 -9.02
C ILE A 80 -1.11 8.26 -8.26
N ARG A 81 -2.15 9.00 -8.61
CA ARG A 81 -2.48 10.26 -7.91
C ARG A 81 -2.78 10.00 -6.43
N ILE A 82 -3.55 8.95 -6.15
CA ILE A 82 -3.88 8.63 -4.76
C ILE A 82 -2.62 8.27 -3.98
N ILE A 83 -1.73 7.50 -4.57
CA ILE A 83 -0.47 7.13 -3.93
C ILE A 83 0.38 8.37 -3.67
N GLU A 84 0.48 9.25 -4.66
CA GLU A 84 1.27 10.48 -4.51
C GLU A 84 0.70 11.38 -3.42
N ASN A 85 -0.62 11.51 -3.35
CA ASN A 85 -1.26 12.29 -2.31
C ASN A 85 -0.97 11.71 -0.93
N LYS A 86 -0.97 10.38 -0.81
CA LYS A 86 -0.65 9.76 0.46
C LYS A 86 0.81 9.97 0.84
N ILE A 87 1.71 9.94 -0.13
CA ILE A 87 3.12 10.24 0.12
C ILE A 87 3.27 11.65 0.69
N GLU A 88 2.57 12.61 0.10
CA GLU A 88 2.61 13.98 0.60
C GLU A 88 2.07 14.09 2.01
N ASP A 89 0.99 13.37 2.31
CA ASP A 89 0.44 13.34 3.66
C ASP A 89 1.44 12.81 4.67
N ILE A 90 2.13 11.73 4.31
CA ILE A 90 3.13 11.14 5.20
C ILE A 90 4.28 12.10 5.42
N GLU A 91 4.74 12.76 4.36
CA GLU A 91 5.82 13.73 4.47
C GLU A 91 5.43 14.90 5.36
N LYS A 92 4.21 15.40 5.22
CA LYS A 92 3.72 16.51 6.05
C LYS A 92 3.65 16.12 7.52
N LYS A 93 3.19 14.92 7.80
CA LYS A 93 3.13 14.44 9.18
C LYS A 93 4.50 14.35 9.81
N ARG A 94 5.48 13.88 9.07
CA ARG A 94 6.85 13.74 9.57
C ARG A 94 7.46 15.10 9.91
N VAL A 95 7.16 16.10 9.08
CA VAL A 95 7.63 17.46 9.35
C VAL A 95 6.96 18.02 10.60
N THR A 96 5.66 17.78 10.74
CA THR A 96 4.87 18.31 11.85
C THR A 96 5.24 17.64 13.17
N ASP A 97 5.58 16.37 13.15
CA ASP A 97 5.86 15.58 14.35
C ASP A 97 7.25 15.85 14.94
N LYS A 98 7.99 16.71 14.33
CA LYS A 98 9.29 17.12 14.91
C LYS A 98 9.11 18.28 15.91
#